data_01c34554c01967dcdb54cab7b490b612
#
_entry.id   01c34554c01967dcdb54cab7b490b612
#
_cell.length_a   1.000
_cell.length_b   1.000
_cell.length_c   1.000
_cell.angle_alpha   90.00
_cell.angle_beta   90.00
_cell.angle_gamma   90.00
#
_symmetry.space_group_name_H-M   'P 1'
#
loop_
_entity.id
_entity.type
_entity.pdbx_description
1 polymer ?
#
loop_
_entity_poly.entity_id
_entity_poly.type
_entity_poly.pdbx_seq_one_letter_code
_entity_poly.pdbx_strand_id
1 'polypeptide(L)'
;MELQWETLFMTNSIALARAVAPIETLADIPRYHATLTPNAAALSFEGREMTYGGLDDASNRVANGLIAAGVKPKGRIAILDKNSDTFFSVLFGATKADAVLVPINARLAAPEIAFVINDAEAEVLFIGEAFLETLAKIRGDLITIRKVVVLDASYTAWRDAQSALDPGVGSQPDDVCIQMYTSGTTGHPKGVQLTHRNFSLTSPTVFDLWGDWTPEDTLLITMPLFHIAGAGTGILGLLAGLKVIVLREFIPSLVLEAIQRDRITATFLVPAMILVLLSEKNINQIDLSSLKRVIYGASPIPIDLLKNALRVFKRTGFVQVYGLTETSGVITALLPEDHARADREVMKSCGRPIDGVELRVVDALGAPLPPREVGEVVCRTTRNMKGYWNRHDDTARTLRGEWLHTGDAGYLDENGYLYIHDRIKDMIVSGGENIYPAEIESALFGHPDVADIAVIGVPDERWGEAVKALVVLRQGCVADAAGILQYARERLAGYKIPKSIEFLADLPRNPSGKVLKRKLREQYWRGHERRVN
;
A
#
# COMPACT_ATOMS: atom_id res chain seq x y z
N MET A 1 6.32 -41.22 -23.88
CA MET A 1 6.91 -40.85 -22.62
C MET A 1 7.12 -39.33 -22.49
N GLU A 2 7.18 -38.58 -23.57
CA GLU A 2 7.29 -37.10 -23.59
C GLU A 2 5.95 -36.38 -23.33
N LEU A 3 4.81 -36.93 -23.69
CA LEU A 3 3.48 -36.33 -23.46
C LEU A 3 3.01 -36.33 -21.98
N GLN A 4 3.65 -37.09 -21.10
CA GLN A 4 3.28 -37.13 -19.67
C GLN A 4 3.96 -36.02 -18.87
N TRP A 5 5.05 -35.44 -19.35
CA TRP A 5 5.77 -34.38 -18.65
C TRP A 5 5.14 -33.00 -18.89
N GLU A 6 4.63 -32.71 -20.09
CA GLU A 6 3.95 -31.43 -20.38
C GLU A 6 2.61 -31.31 -19.64
N THR A 7 1.88 -32.40 -19.46
CA THR A 7 0.64 -32.41 -18.65
C THR A 7 0.91 -32.25 -17.15
N LEU A 8 2.08 -32.69 -16.67
CA LEU A 8 2.49 -32.52 -15.27
C LEU A 8 2.92 -31.08 -14.95
N PHE A 9 3.48 -30.37 -15.93
CA PHE A 9 3.88 -28.96 -15.75
C PHE A 9 2.70 -27.99 -15.85
N MET A 10 1.72 -28.22 -16.71
CA MET A 10 0.50 -27.39 -16.77
C MET A 10 -0.42 -27.58 -15.55
N THR A 11 -0.41 -28.75 -14.93
CA THR A 11 -1.13 -28.97 -13.67
C THR A 11 -0.44 -28.37 -12.45
N ASN A 12 0.85 -28.09 -12.51
CA ASN A 12 1.58 -27.57 -11.35
C ASN A 12 1.38 -26.06 -11.09
N SER A 13 1.14 -25.22 -12.10
CA SER A 13 0.85 -23.80 -11.88
C SER A 13 -0.51 -23.57 -11.22
N ILE A 14 -1.53 -24.35 -11.64
CA ILE A 14 -2.86 -24.35 -10.98
C ILE A 14 -2.82 -25.13 -9.66
N ALA A 15 -1.96 -26.13 -9.52
CA ALA A 15 -1.78 -26.92 -8.30
C ALA A 15 -1.02 -26.13 -7.21
N LEU A 16 -0.09 -25.23 -7.55
CA LEU A 16 0.55 -24.36 -6.53
C LEU A 16 -0.47 -23.41 -5.89
N ALA A 17 -1.33 -22.78 -6.67
CA ALA A 17 -2.39 -21.93 -6.13
C ALA A 17 -3.46 -22.72 -5.32
N ARG A 18 -3.68 -24.00 -5.65
CA ARG A 18 -4.58 -24.92 -4.91
C ARG A 18 -3.91 -25.68 -3.77
N ALA A 19 -2.59 -25.85 -3.81
CA ALA A 19 -1.81 -26.53 -2.75
C ALA A 19 -1.52 -25.65 -1.53
N VAL A 20 -1.99 -24.40 -1.50
CA VAL A 20 -1.91 -23.50 -0.34
C VAL A 20 -2.91 -23.88 0.78
N ALA A 21 -3.60 -25.00 0.63
CA ALA A 21 -4.62 -25.49 1.57
C ALA A 21 -4.18 -25.66 3.05
N PRO A 22 -2.92 -25.88 3.43
CA PRO A 22 -2.54 -25.97 4.84
C PRO A 22 -2.10 -24.62 5.47
N ILE A 23 -2.09 -23.48 4.73
CA ILE A 23 -1.67 -22.18 5.27
C ILE A 23 -2.91 -21.41 5.72
N GLU A 24 -3.23 -21.50 7.00
CA GLU A 24 -4.36 -20.78 7.60
C GLU A 24 -3.92 -19.50 8.30
N THR A 25 -2.68 -19.46 8.77
CA THR A 25 -2.09 -18.32 9.48
C THR A 25 -0.78 -17.87 8.82
N LEU A 26 -0.35 -16.65 9.09
CA LEU A 26 0.95 -16.18 8.61
C LEU A 26 2.12 -17.00 9.19
N ALA A 27 1.97 -17.56 10.40
CA ALA A 27 2.96 -18.44 11.01
C ALA A 27 3.23 -19.69 10.18
N ASP A 28 2.26 -20.15 9.41
CA ASP A 28 2.37 -21.37 8.61
C ASP A 28 3.21 -21.18 7.35
N ILE A 29 3.37 -19.95 6.86
CA ILE A 29 4.14 -19.64 5.65
C ILE A 29 5.56 -20.17 5.73
N PRO A 30 6.41 -19.75 6.70
CA PRO A 30 7.76 -20.28 6.83
C PRO A 30 7.79 -21.76 7.19
N ARG A 31 6.88 -22.28 8.02
CA ARG A 31 6.76 -23.71 8.37
C ARG A 31 6.57 -24.59 7.13
N TYR A 32 5.62 -24.19 6.29
CA TYR A 32 5.25 -24.91 5.07
C TYR A 32 6.43 -25.00 4.10
N HIS A 33 7.01 -23.86 3.75
CA HIS A 33 8.11 -23.84 2.79
C HIS A 33 9.42 -24.40 3.35
N ALA A 34 9.69 -24.26 4.65
CA ALA A 34 10.82 -24.92 5.28
C ALA A 34 10.72 -26.45 5.21
N THR A 35 9.50 -26.99 5.18
CA THR A 35 9.28 -28.44 5.01
C THR A 35 9.44 -28.87 3.56
N LEU A 36 8.91 -28.11 2.58
CA LEU A 36 8.88 -28.50 1.19
C LEU A 36 10.15 -28.11 0.42
N THR A 37 10.64 -26.90 0.64
CA THR A 37 11.76 -26.30 -0.11
C THR A 37 12.73 -25.58 0.81
N PRO A 38 13.32 -26.24 1.84
CA PRO A 38 14.11 -25.57 2.88
C PRO A 38 15.29 -24.77 2.35
N ASN A 39 15.87 -25.20 1.24
CA ASN A 39 17.07 -24.59 0.63
C ASN A 39 16.72 -23.56 -0.45
N ALA A 40 15.45 -23.39 -0.82
CA ALA A 40 15.05 -22.35 -1.77
C ALA A 40 15.24 -20.96 -1.15
N ALA A 41 15.69 -20.00 -1.95
CA ALA A 41 15.86 -18.63 -1.52
C ALA A 41 14.48 -17.99 -1.22
N ALA A 42 14.31 -17.47 -0.02
CA ALA A 42 13.11 -16.76 0.42
C ALA A 42 13.30 -15.24 0.33
N LEU A 43 14.39 -14.73 0.90
CA LEU A 43 14.66 -13.30 1.01
C LEU A 43 16.06 -12.97 0.51
N SER A 44 16.20 -11.82 -0.12
CA SER A 44 17.51 -11.22 -0.43
C SER A 44 17.51 -9.75 -0.05
N PHE A 45 18.51 -9.32 0.71
CA PHE A 45 18.66 -7.95 1.18
C PHE A 45 20.12 -7.56 1.30
N GLU A 46 20.54 -6.52 0.59
CA GLU A 46 21.92 -5.97 0.63
C GLU A 46 23.02 -7.05 0.52
N GLY A 47 22.85 -7.95 -0.44
CA GLY A 47 23.83 -9.02 -0.71
C GLY A 47 23.74 -10.23 0.23
N ARG A 48 22.87 -10.21 1.24
CA ARG A 48 22.56 -11.39 2.06
C ARG A 48 21.38 -12.14 1.46
N GLU A 49 21.46 -13.45 1.49
CA GLU A 49 20.38 -14.33 1.07
C GLU A 49 19.94 -15.20 2.24
N MET A 50 18.64 -15.34 2.43
CA MET A 50 18.01 -16.19 3.44
C MET A 50 17.14 -17.22 2.75
N THR A 51 17.32 -18.50 3.08
CA THR A 51 16.46 -19.57 2.57
C THR A 51 15.16 -19.67 3.36
N TYR A 52 14.17 -20.44 2.87
CA TYR A 52 12.94 -20.71 3.61
C TYR A 52 13.20 -21.43 4.93
N GLY A 53 14.13 -22.40 4.96
CA GLY A 53 14.57 -23.02 6.22
C GLY A 53 15.21 -22.01 7.18
N GLY A 54 16.03 -21.10 6.64
CA GLY A 54 16.63 -20.02 7.44
C GLY A 54 15.60 -19.01 7.96
N LEU A 55 14.56 -18.71 7.19
CA LEU A 55 13.46 -17.84 7.62
C LEU A 55 12.62 -18.49 8.72
N ASP A 56 12.36 -19.79 8.61
CA ASP A 56 11.65 -20.55 9.65
C ASP A 56 12.44 -20.58 10.96
N ASP A 57 13.75 -20.92 10.90
CA ASP A 57 14.66 -20.90 12.06
C ASP A 57 14.73 -19.51 12.71
N ALA A 58 14.94 -18.45 11.92
CA ALA A 58 15.01 -17.09 12.42
C ALA A 58 13.71 -16.64 13.10
N SER A 59 12.56 -17.00 12.50
CA SER A 59 11.25 -16.66 13.06
C SER A 59 10.93 -17.46 14.33
N ASN A 60 11.36 -18.74 14.43
CA ASN A 60 11.24 -19.54 15.65
C ASN A 60 12.04 -18.91 16.80
N ARG A 61 13.28 -18.49 16.52
CA ARG A 61 14.12 -17.80 17.51
C ARG A 61 13.52 -16.47 17.97
N VAL A 62 12.99 -15.68 17.05
CA VAL A 62 12.29 -14.42 17.41
C VAL A 62 11.07 -14.73 18.29
N ALA A 63 10.27 -15.73 17.94
CA ALA A 63 9.09 -16.11 18.71
C ALA A 63 9.48 -16.54 20.14
N ASN A 64 10.47 -17.41 20.28
CA ASN A 64 10.96 -17.85 21.59
C ASN A 64 11.53 -16.67 22.40
N GLY A 65 12.21 -15.73 21.75
CA GLY A 65 12.71 -14.50 22.38
C GLY A 65 11.60 -13.58 22.88
N LEU A 66 10.48 -13.48 22.15
CA LEU A 66 9.30 -12.72 22.57
C LEU A 66 8.60 -13.38 23.76
N ILE A 67 8.42 -14.69 23.72
CA ILE A 67 7.85 -15.47 24.83
C ILE A 67 8.73 -15.31 26.09
N ALA A 68 10.05 -15.46 25.95
CA ALA A 68 11.00 -15.26 27.06
C ALA A 68 11.01 -13.82 27.59
N ALA A 69 10.70 -12.83 26.74
CA ALA A 69 10.50 -11.43 27.15
C ALA A 69 9.16 -11.19 27.85
N GLY A 70 8.30 -12.20 27.96
CA GLY A 70 7.01 -12.14 28.63
C GLY A 70 5.90 -11.47 27.79
N VAL A 71 6.05 -11.42 26.47
CA VAL A 71 4.97 -11.00 25.58
C VAL A 71 3.84 -12.01 25.67
N LYS A 72 2.65 -11.54 26.00
CA LYS A 72 1.46 -12.39 26.14
C LYS A 72 0.83 -12.69 24.79
N PRO A 73 0.04 -13.76 24.66
CA PRO A 73 -0.81 -13.96 23.50
C PRO A 73 -1.63 -12.72 23.19
N LYS A 74 -1.69 -12.33 21.91
CA LYS A 74 -2.31 -11.10 21.39
C LYS A 74 -1.64 -9.79 21.84
N GLY A 75 -0.50 -9.85 22.56
CA GLY A 75 0.31 -8.68 22.89
C GLY A 75 0.90 -8.03 21.64
N ARG A 76 1.14 -6.73 21.69
CA ARG A 76 1.69 -6.01 20.54
C ARG A 76 3.18 -5.82 20.68
N ILE A 77 3.88 -5.96 19.56
CA ILE A 77 5.28 -5.62 19.41
C ILE A 77 5.41 -4.60 18.27
N ALA A 78 6.26 -3.61 18.44
CA ALA A 78 6.49 -2.57 17.44
C ALA A 78 7.81 -2.81 16.70
N ILE A 79 7.84 -2.46 15.40
CA ILE A 79 9.08 -2.38 14.62
C ILE A 79 9.20 -1.00 13.99
N LEU A 80 10.31 -0.30 14.26
CA LEU A 80 10.67 0.99 13.69
C LEU A 80 11.99 0.85 12.94
N ASP A 81 11.91 0.62 11.65
CA ASP A 81 13.08 0.53 10.77
C ASP A 81 12.71 0.93 9.33
N LYS A 82 13.72 1.11 8.48
CA LYS A 82 13.55 1.06 7.02
C LYS A 82 13.29 -0.38 6.59
N ASN A 83 13.02 -0.59 5.30
CA ASN A 83 12.84 -1.96 4.80
C ASN A 83 14.07 -2.83 5.06
N SER A 84 13.86 -4.05 5.50
CA SER A 84 14.89 -5.07 5.70
C SER A 84 14.32 -6.49 5.67
N ASP A 85 15.16 -7.49 5.47
CA ASP A 85 14.83 -8.90 5.61
C ASP A 85 14.40 -9.26 7.04
N THR A 86 14.93 -8.54 8.03
CA THR A 86 14.59 -8.70 9.46
C THR A 86 13.10 -8.44 9.73
N PHE A 87 12.45 -7.55 8.96
CA PHE A 87 11.01 -7.31 9.09
C PHE A 87 10.22 -8.62 9.01
N PHE A 88 10.52 -9.49 8.05
CA PHE A 88 9.80 -10.74 7.86
C PHE A 88 10.11 -11.76 8.96
N SER A 89 11.36 -11.84 9.43
CA SER A 89 11.71 -12.68 10.56
C SER A 89 10.98 -12.25 11.84
N VAL A 90 10.84 -10.95 12.08
CA VAL A 90 10.09 -10.39 13.21
C VAL A 90 8.58 -10.58 13.03
N LEU A 91 8.05 -10.39 11.81
CA LEU A 91 6.63 -10.62 11.51
C LEU A 91 6.22 -12.06 11.79
N PHE A 92 6.95 -13.03 11.20
CA PHE A 92 6.61 -14.43 11.39
C PHE A 92 6.92 -14.90 12.81
N GLY A 93 7.96 -14.35 13.46
CA GLY A 93 8.23 -14.60 14.85
C GLY A 93 7.14 -14.10 15.79
N ALA A 94 6.60 -12.90 15.52
CA ALA A 94 5.44 -12.38 16.25
C ALA A 94 4.24 -13.32 16.10
N THR A 95 3.90 -13.72 14.87
CA THR A 95 2.76 -14.60 14.62
C THR A 95 2.93 -16.00 15.20
N LYS A 96 4.16 -16.54 15.24
CA LYS A 96 4.48 -17.81 15.92
C LYS A 96 4.40 -17.70 17.46
N ALA A 97 4.54 -16.50 18.01
CA ALA A 97 4.34 -16.22 19.44
C ALA A 97 2.91 -15.80 19.78
N ASP A 98 1.97 -15.86 18.82
CA ASP A 98 0.61 -15.34 18.93
C ASP A 98 0.57 -13.86 19.33
N ALA A 99 1.54 -13.06 18.84
CA ALA A 99 1.64 -11.63 19.05
C ALA A 99 1.29 -10.86 17.77
N VAL A 100 0.94 -9.58 17.93
CA VAL A 100 0.56 -8.67 16.85
C VAL A 100 1.73 -7.76 16.51
N LEU A 101 2.16 -7.76 15.24
CA LEU A 101 3.16 -6.81 14.77
C LEU A 101 2.54 -5.44 14.48
N VAL A 102 3.18 -4.40 15.00
CA VAL A 102 2.85 -2.99 14.74
C VAL A 102 4.01 -2.34 13.98
N PRO A 103 3.98 -2.31 12.65
CA PRO A 103 5.00 -1.63 11.87
C PRO A 103 4.83 -0.12 11.95
N ILE A 104 5.87 0.56 12.41
CA ILE A 104 5.86 2.02 12.60
C ILE A 104 6.34 2.70 11.33
N ASN A 105 5.62 3.72 10.90
CA ASN A 105 6.05 4.56 9.79
C ASN A 105 7.33 5.33 10.17
N ALA A 106 8.43 4.95 9.57
CA ALA A 106 9.77 5.49 9.82
C ALA A 106 9.97 6.97 9.42
N ARG A 107 8.97 7.60 8.79
CA ARG A 107 9.00 9.01 8.36
C ARG A 107 8.18 9.93 9.28
N LEU A 108 7.58 9.40 10.33
CA LEU A 108 6.86 10.18 11.33
C LEU A 108 7.84 10.99 12.19
N ALA A 109 7.35 12.12 12.72
CA ALA A 109 8.08 12.86 13.73
C ALA A 109 8.11 12.10 15.06
N ALA A 110 9.12 12.36 15.89
CA ALA A 110 9.32 11.66 17.15
C ALA A 110 8.06 11.59 18.05
N PRO A 111 7.28 12.69 18.26
CA PRO A 111 6.03 12.63 19.04
C PRO A 111 4.94 11.74 18.41
N GLU A 112 4.87 11.69 17.07
CA GLU A 112 3.91 10.83 16.35
C GLU A 112 4.28 9.35 16.51
N ILE A 113 5.58 9.04 16.50
CA ILE A 113 6.10 7.69 16.78
C ILE A 113 5.73 7.27 18.20
N ALA A 114 5.96 8.13 19.19
CA ALA A 114 5.61 7.85 20.58
C ALA A 114 4.09 7.62 20.74
N PHE A 115 3.28 8.44 20.07
CA PHE A 115 1.82 8.25 20.05
C PHE A 115 1.43 6.88 19.53
N VAL A 116 1.95 6.46 18.36
CA VAL A 116 1.60 5.19 17.75
C VAL A 116 2.01 4.00 18.65
N ILE A 117 3.21 4.04 19.23
CA ILE A 117 3.70 2.98 20.12
C ILE A 117 2.82 2.85 21.36
N ASN A 118 2.46 3.98 21.99
CA ASN A 118 1.62 3.99 23.19
C ASN A 118 0.15 3.65 22.89
N ASP A 119 -0.43 4.18 21.82
CA ASP A 119 -1.81 3.86 21.40
C ASP A 119 -1.95 2.38 21.05
N ALA A 120 -0.91 1.77 20.45
CA ALA A 120 -0.87 0.35 20.19
C ALA A 120 -0.65 -0.50 21.46
N GLU A 121 -0.25 0.09 22.57
CA GLU A 121 0.14 -0.62 23.80
C GLU A 121 1.27 -1.62 23.53
N ALA A 122 2.24 -1.27 22.67
CA ALA A 122 3.32 -2.16 22.31
C ALA A 122 4.26 -2.43 23.52
N GLU A 123 4.64 -3.70 23.73
CA GLU A 123 5.44 -4.13 24.88
C GLU A 123 6.93 -4.26 24.56
N VAL A 124 7.25 -4.60 23.30
CA VAL A 124 8.62 -4.73 22.78
C VAL A 124 8.77 -3.84 21.57
N LEU A 125 9.89 -3.12 21.49
CA LEU A 125 10.25 -2.29 20.34
C LEU A 125 11.50 -2.86 19.67
N PHE A 126 11.36 -3.32 18.43
CA PHE A 126 12.48 -3.54 17.53
C PHE A 126 12.80 -2.23 16.81
N ILE A 127 14.07 -1.81 16.85
CA ILE A 127 14.44 -0.50 16.31
C ILE A 127 15.76 -0.54 15.54
N GLY A 128 15.74 -0.02 14.30
CA GLY A 128 16.94 0.16 13.49
C GLY A 128 17.89 1.23 14.07
N GLU A 129 19.20 1.05 13.88
CA GLU A 129 20.25 1.97 14.38
C GLU A 129 20.00 3.42 13.97
N ALA A 130 19.48 3.64 12.74
CA ALA A 130 19.18 4.98 12.23
C ALA A 130 18.13 5.75 13.04
N PHE A 131 17.40 5.09 13.93
CA PHE A 131 16.32 5.68 14.74
C PHE A 131 16.67 5.78 16.23
N LEU A 132 17.91 5.50 16.64
CA LEU A 132 18.32 5.58 18.05
C LEU A 132 18.26 6.99 18.61
N GLU A 133 18.57 8.00 17.81
CA GLU A 133 18.39 9.40 18.22
C GLU A 133 16.92 9.75 18.44
N THR A 134 16.04 9.23 17.57
CA THR A 134 14.58 9.39 17.74
C THR A 134 14.11 8.71 19.01
N LEU A 135 14.57 7.48 19.28
CA LEU A 135 14.27 6.77 20.51
C LEU A 135 14.73 7.56 21.74
N ALA A 136 15.95 8.11 21.73
CA ALA A 136 16.47 8.90 22.85
C ALA A 136 15.57 10.10 23.19
N LYS A 137 14.99 10.75 22.17
CA LYS A 137 14.07 11.89 22.34
C LYS A 137 12.72 11.50 22.96
N ILE A 138 12.22 10.28 22.68
CA ILE A 138 10.87 9.85 23.11
C ILE A 138 10.92 8.78 24.21
N ARG A 139 12.11 8.36 24.66
CA ARG A 139 12.24 7.23 25.59
C ARG A 139 11.45 7.43 26.88
N GLY A 140 11.39 8.65 27.38
CA GLY A 140 10.62 9.03 28.58
C GLY A 140 9.11 9.02 28.39
N ASP A 141 8.64 9.09 27.14
CA ASP A 141 7.22 9.14 26.80
C ASP A 141 6.65 7.73 26.50
N LEU A 142 7.50 6.71 26.33
CA LEU A 142 7.09 5.35 26.04
C LEU A 142 6.64 4.63 27.32
N ILE A 143 5.32 4.49 27.48
CA ILE A 143 4.70 4.01 28.71
C ILE A 143 4.68 2.47 28.78
N THR A 144 4.47 1.78 27.64
CA THR A 144 4.22 0.33 27.60
C THR A 144 5.45 -0.48 27.24
N ILE A 145 6.48 0.13 26.63
CA ILE A 145 7.69 -0.56 26.18
C ILE A 145 8.51 -1.06 27.37
N ARG A 146 8.55 -2.38 27.52
CA ARG A 146 9.35 -3.09 28.54
C ARG A 146 10.71 -3.50 28.03
N LYS A 147 10.86 -3.75 26.73
CA LYS A 147 12.11 -4.19 26.09
C LYS A 147 12.33 -3.46 24.76
N VAL A 148 13.56 -3.04 24.55
CA VAL A 148 14.03 -2.53 23.25
C VAL A 148 15.05 -3.52 22.70
N VAL A 149 14.92 -3.87 21.43
CA VAL A 149 15.84 -4.71 20.68
C VAL A 149 16.37 -3.88 19.52
N VAL A 150 17.66 -3.53 19.56
CA VAL A 150 18.29 -2.75 18.47
C VAL A 150 18.64 -3.71 17.34
N LEU A 151 18.28 -3.33 16.10
CA LEU A 151 18.48 -4.14 14.88
C LEU A 151 19.91 -3.93 14.34
N ASP A 152 20.89 -4.30 15.12
CA ASP A 152 22.33 -4.30 14.84
C ASP A 152 22.94 -5.69 15.12
N ALA A 153 24.23 -5.75 15.36
CA ALA A 153 24.90 -7.00 15.74
C ALA A 153 24.34 -7.61 17.05
N SER A 154 23.80 -6.77 17.96
CA SER A 154 23.19 -7.24 19.20
C SER A 154 21.85 -7.97 18.97
N TYR A 155 21.10 -7.60 17.93
CA TYR A 155 19.92 -8.35 17.50
C TYR A 155 20.27 -9.78 17.09
N THR A 156 21.33 -9.94 16.30
CA THR A 156 21.79 -11.27 15.87
C THR A 156 22.15 -12.11 17.08
N ALA A 157 22.92 -11.56 18.02
CA ALA A 157 23.29 -12.26 19.26
C ALA A 157 22.06 -12.59 20.12
N TRP A 158 21.12 -11.65 20.27
CA TRP A 158 19.87 -11.87 21.01
C TRP A 158 19.01 -12.96 20.38
N ARG A 159 18.85 -12.94 19.04
CA ARG A 159 18.07 -13.92 18.29
C ARG A 159 18.72 -15.31 18.41
N ASP A 160 20.02 -15.41 18.12
CA ASP A 160 20.72 -16.67 18.01
C ASP A 160 20.91 -17.37 19.38
N ALA A 161 20.79 -16.64 20.48
CA ALA A 161 20.73 -17.20 21.81
C ALA A 161 19.38 -17.90 22.14
N GLN A 162 18.35 -17.73 21.30
CA GLN A 162 17.04 -18.35 21.50
C GLN A 162 16.97 -19.74 20.85
N SER A 163 16.00 -20.55 21.30
CA SER A 163 15.71 -21.86 20.69
C SER A 163 15.25 -21.69 19.24
N ALA A 164 15.78 -22.51 18.34
CA ALA A 164 15.32 -22.66 16.96
C ALA A 164 14.08 -23.57 16.82
N LEU A 165 13.67 -24.26 17.87
CA LEU A 165 12.48 -25.11 17.85
C LEU A 165 11.22 -24.21 17.75
N ASP A 166 10.28 -24.65 16.92
CA ASP A 166 8.97 -24.00 16.85
C ASP A 166 8.32 -23.99 18.25
N PRO A 167 7.86 -22.83 18.75
CA PRO A 167 7.25 -22.75 20.08
C PRO A 167 5.91 -23.51 20.18
N GLY A 168 5.31 -23.90 19.04
CA GLY A 168 4.04 -24.62 19.02
C GLY A 168 2.84 -23.82 19.51
N VAL A 169 2.95 -22.50 19.59
CA VAL A 169 1.83 -21.62 19.94
C VAL A 169 0.89 -21.52 18.75
N GLY A 170 -0.39 -21.76 18.98
CA GLY A 170 -1.42 -21.72 17.94
C GLY A 170 -2.12 -20.38 17.89
N SER A 171 -2.04 -19.70 16.72
CA SER A 171 -2.94 -18.60 16.38
C SER A 171 -4.13 -19.12 15.59
N GLN A 172 -5.28 -18.43 15.67
CA GLN A 172 -6.46 -18.75 14.88
C GLN A 172 -6.54 -17.85 13.64
N PRO A 173 -7.16 -18.27 12.52
CA PRO A 173 -7.31 -17.45 11.33
C PRO A 173 -7.90 -16.06 11.57
N ASP A 174 -8.82 -15.94 12.50
CA ASP A 174 -9.49 -14.67 12.85
C ASP A 174 -8.76 -13.83 13.92
N ASP A 175 -7.58 -14.29 14.34
CA ASP A 175 -6.73 -13.51 15.22
C ASP A 175 -6.01 -12.39 14.46
N VAL A 176 -5.85 -11.25 15.13
CA VAL A 176 -5.10 -10.11 14.58
C VAL A 176 -3.62 -10.46 14.56
N CYS A 177 -2.98 -10.30 13.40
CA CYS A 177 -1.55 -10.57 13.22
C CYS A 177 -0.73 -9.31 12.94
N ILE A 178 -1.34 -8.31 12.31
CA ILE A 178 -0.71 -7.02 12.02
C ILE A 178 -1.69 -5.89 12.38
N GLN A 179 -1.17 -4.83 13.00
CA GLN A 179 -1.91 -3.60 13.25
C GLN A 179 -1.21 -2.44 12.56
N MET A 180 -1.78 -1.93 11.47
CA MET A 180 -1.20 -0.86 10.65
C MET A 180 -1.87 0.47 10.95
N TYR A 181 -1.07 1.51 11.15
CA TYR A 181 -1.59 2.85 11.41
C TYR A 181 -1.81 3.65 10.13
N THR A 182 -3.05 4.11 9.95
CA THR A 182 -3.45 5.00 8.84
C THR A 182 -3.71 6.41 9.36
N SER A 183 -3.48 7.41 8.48
CA SER A 183 -3.81 8.79 8.82
C SER A 183 -5.31 8.98 8.93
N GLY A 184 -5.82 9.07 10.15
CA GLY A 184 -7.24 9.30 10.42
C GLY A 184 -7.75 10.65 9.90
N THR A 185 -9.07 10.72 9.68
CA THR A 185 -9.76 11.98 9.34
C THR A 185 -9.82 12.95 10.53
N THR A 186 -9.72 12.43 11.75
CA THR A 186 -9.87 13.14 13.03
C THR A 186 -8.57 13.71 13.59
N GLY A 187 -7.44 13.57 12.90
CA GLY A 187 -6.15 14.15 13.30
C GLY A 187 -5.15 13.16 13.89
N HIS A 188 -5.60 12.14 14.60
CA HIS A 188 -4.72 11.08 15.11
C HIS A 188 -4.76 9.84 14.23
N PRO A 189 -3.62 9.14 14.04
CA PRO A 189 -3.58 7.87 13.34
C PRO A 189 -4.46 6.83 14.02
N LYS A 190 -5.04 5.90 13.21
CA LYS A 190 -5.87 4.80 13.68
C LYS A 190 -5.20 3.47 13.38
N GLY A 191 -5.15 2.57 14.34
CA GLY A 191 -4.60 1.24 14.20
C GLY A 191 -5.59 0.28 13.54
N VAL A 192 -5.43 0.01 12.26
CA VAL A 192 -6.22 -0.95 11.48
C VAL A 192 -5.78 -2.37 11.87
N GLN A 193 -6.71 -3.17 12.38
CA GLN A 193 -6.45 -4.55 12.80
C GLN A 193 -6.70 -5.52 11.65
N LEU A 194 -5.63 -6.18 11.17
CA LEU A 194 -5.68 -7.19 10.11
C LEU A 194 -5.43 -8.57 10.69
N THR A 195 -6.27 -9.53 10.31
CA THR A 195 -6.23 -10.91 10.77
C THR A 195 -5.39 -11.78 9.84
N HIS A 196 -5.02 -12.97 10.29
CA HIS A 196 -4.37 -13.97 9.43
C HIS A 196 -5.26 -14.29 8.22
N ARG A 197 -6.57 -14.46 8.43
CA ARG A 197 -7.55 -14.73 7.37
C ARG A 197 -7.55 -13.64 6.28
N ASN A 198 -7.34 -12.38 6.64
CA ASN A 198 -7.26 -11.29 5.67
C ASN A 198 -6.15 -11.51 4.64
N PHE A 199 -5.05 -12.13 5.02
CA PHE A 199 -3.94 -12.45 4.11
C PHE A 199 -4.12 -13.82 3.45
N SER A 200 -4.46 -14.87 4.20
CA SER A 200 -4.58 -16.24 3.67
C SER A 200 -5.69 -16.36 2.62
N LEU A 201 -6.81 -15.65 2.76
CA LEU A 201 -7.89 -15.62 1.78
C LEU A 201 -7.63 -14.67 0.59
N THR A 202 -6.88 -13.58 0.84
CA THR A 202 -6.57 -12.60 -0.22
C THR A 202 -5.58 -13.16 -1.22
N SER A 203 -4.62 -13.90 -0.76
CA SER A 203 -3.44 -14.29 -1.52
C SER A 203 -3.73 -15.11 -2.78
N PRO A 204 -4.56 -16.16 -2.77
CA PRO A 204 -4.83 -16.93 -3.99
C PRO A 204 -5.44 -16.08 -5.10
N THR A 205 -6.44 -15.26 -4.78
CA THR A 205 -7.12 -14.40 -5.76
C THR A 205 -6.21 -13.32 -6.33
N VAL A 206 -5.40 -12.67 -5.48
CA VAL A 206 -4.46 -11.64 -5.94
C VAL A 206 -3.35 -12.27 -6.77
N PHE A 207 -2.96 -13.49 -6.44
CA PHE A 207 -1.98 -14.25 -7.20
C PHE A 207 -2.44 -14.50 -8.63
N ASP A 208 -3.67 -14.98 -8.80
CA ASP A 208 -4.27 -15.25 -10.12
C ASP A 208 -4.37 -13.97 -10.97
N LEU A 209 -4.66 -12.83 -10.33
CA LEU A 209 -4.70 -11.52 -11.01
C LEU A 209 -3.33 -11.06 -11.55
N TRP A 210 -2.25 -11.44 -10.87
CA TRP A 210 -0.91 -10.97 -11.22
C TRP A 210 -0.26 -11.84 -12.30
N GLY A 211 -0.85 -12.98 -12.65
CA GLY A 211 -0.49 -13.82 -13.78
C GLY A 211 0.07 -15.19 -13.42
N ASP A 212 0.61 -15.88 -14.42
CA ASP A 212 1.18 -17.21 -14.26
C ASP A 212 2.51 -17.11 -13.52
N TRP A 213 2.54 -17.59 -12.28
CA TRP A 213 3.73 -17.60 -11.43
C TRP A 213 4.39 -18.97 -11.44
N THR A 214 5.71 -18.95 -11.38
CA THR A 214 6.54 -20.14 -11.25
C THR A 214 7.52 -19.97 -10.08
N PRO A 215 8.09 -21.05 -9.53
CA PRO A 215 9.08 -20.96 -8.45
C PRO A 215 10.33 -20.14 -8.79
N GLU A 216 10.61 -19.92 -10.07
CA GLU A 216 11.73 -19.12 -10.57
C GLU A 216 11.44 -17.62 -10.57
N ASP A 217 10.18 -17.23 -10.34
CA ASP A 217 9.81 -15.83 -10.29
C ASP A 217 10.40 -15.12 -9.07
N THR A 218 10.81 -13.87 -9.29
CA THR A 218 11.45 -13.04 -8.27
C THR A 218 10.65 -11.75 -8.09
N LEU A 219 10.24 -11.49 -6.85
CA LEU A 219 9.47 -10.31 -6.49
C LEU A 219 10.36 -9.24 -5.88
N LEU A 220 10.25 -7.99 -6.34
CA LEU A 220 10.97 -6.86 -5.79
C LEU A 220 10.07 -6.01 -4.88
N ILE A 221 10.52 -5.77 -3.66
CA ILE A 221 9.88 -4.86 -2.71
C ILE A 221 10.65 -3.54 -2.65
N THR A 222 9.99 -2.48 -3.09
CA THR A 222 10.47 -1.10 -2.99
C THR A 222 9.57 -0.23 -2.10
N MET A 223 8.33 -0.67 -1.92
CA MET A 223 7.35 0.00 -1.05
C MET A 223 7.72 -0.18 0.43
N PRO A 224 7.44 0.83 1.27
CA PRO A 224 7.68 0.71 2.71
C PRO A 224 6.93 -0.46 3.33
N LEU A 225 7.61 -1.27 4.14
CA LEU A 225 7.03 -2.44 4.81
C LEU A 225 6.08 -2.08 5.96
N PHE A 226 6.06 -0.84 6.43
CA PHE A 226 5.04 -0.35 7.35
C PHE A 226 3.70 -0.02 6.66
N HIS A 227 3.62 -0.19 5.34
CA HIS A 227 2.41 0.04 4.54
C HIS A 227 1.91 -1.27 3.94
N ILE A 228 0.58 -1.42 3.82
CA ILE A 228 -0.03 -2.66 3.29
C ILE A 228 0.50 -3.04 1.90
N ALA A 229 0.79 -2.07 1.03
CA ALA A 229 1.34 -2.33 -0.29
C ALA A 229 2.74 -2.98 -0.23
N GLY A 230 3.59 -2.61 0.74
CA GLY A 230 4.90 -3.23 0.93
C GLY A 230 4.80 -4.58 1.64
N ALA A 231 4.25 -4.60 2.86
CA ALA A 231 4.13 -5.81 3.66
C ALA A 231 3.25 -6.87 2.98
N GLY A 232 2.07 -6.47 2.47
CA GLY A 232 1.16 -7.39 1.79
C GLY A 232 1.76 -8.02 0.54
N THR A 233 2.49 -7.23 -0.27
CA THR A 233 3.20 -7.75 -1.45
C THR A 233 4.29 -8.75 -1.05
N GLY A 234 5.06 -8.44 0.00
CA GLY A 234 6.09 -9.36 0.49
C GLY A 234 5.52 -10.65 1.09
N ILE A 235 4.46 -10.53 1.91
CA ILE A 235 3.73 -11.71 2.45
C ILE A 235 3.21 -12.58 1.31
N LEU A 236 2.62 -11.97 0.29
CA LEU A 236 2.10 -12.68 -0.88
C LEU A 236 3.19 -13.46 -1.62
N GLY A 237 4.34 -12.82 -1.87
CA GLY A 237 5.47 -13.49 -2.52
C GLY A 237 6.01 -14.67 -1.70
N LEU A 238 6.16 -14.49 -0.39
CA LEU A 238 6.64 -15.56 0.51
C LEU A 238 5.62 -16.69 0.67
N LEU A 239 4.31 -16.37 0.69
CA LEU A 239 3.25 -17.37 0.73
C LEU A 239 3.27 -18.24 -0.54
N ALA A 240 3.58 -17.65 -1.67
CA ALA A 240 3.70 -18.34 -2.94
C ALA A 240 5.03 -19.12 -3.12
N GLY A 241 5.94 -19.04 -2.19
CA GLY A 241 7.24 -19.70 -2.27
C GLY A 241 8.25 -19.00 -3.19
N LEU A 242 8.02 -17.71 -3.52
CA LEU A 242 8.92 -16.95 -4.39
C LEU A 242 10.14 -16.43 -3.63
N LYS A 243 11.19 -16.11 -4.39
CA LYS A 243 12.28 -15.26 -3.88
C LYS A 243 11.81 -13.80 -3.84
N VAL A 244 11.93 -13.18 -2.67
CA VAL A 244 11.57 -11.77 -2.44
C VAL A 244 12.84 -10.97 -2.20
N ILE A 245 13.12 -10.01 -3.08
CA ILE A 245 14.23 -9.06 -2.93
C ILE A 245 13.70 -7.79 -2.30
N VAL A 246 14.33 -7.36 -1.23
CA VAL A 246 13.93 -6.18 -0.46
C VAL A 246 14.96 -5.08 -0.70
N LEU A 247 14.53 -3.92 -1.19
CA LEU A 247 15.34 -2.71 -1.17
C LEU A 247 15.02 -1.89 0.07
N ARG A 248 16.05 -1.37 0.72
CA ARG A 248 15.95 -0.56 1.95
C ARG A 248 15.03 0.63 1.78
N GLU A 249 15.08 1.24 0.59
CA GLU A 249 14.21 2.35 0.19
C GLU A 249 14.16 2.44 -1.34
N PHE A 250 13.18 3.17 -1.86
CA PHE A 250 13.09 3.42 -3.30
C PHE A 250 14.16 4.40 -3.74
N ILE A 251 15.15 3.90 -4.50
CA ILE A 251 16.15 4.69 -5.24
C ILE A 251 16.05 4.24 -6.68
N PRO A 252 15.70 5.12 -7.65
CA PRO A 252 15.38 4.73 -9.02
C PRO A 252 16.48 3.91 -9.70
N SER A 253 17.73 4.33 -9.58
CA SER A 253 18.87 3.61 -10.17
C SER A 253 19.01 2.19 -9.60
N LEU A 254 18.86 2.03 -8.26
CA LEU A 254 18.95 0.71 -7.61
C LEU A 254 17.78 -0.20 -8.00
N VAL A 255 16.59 0.37 -8.24
CA VAL A 255 15.44 -0.41 -8.73
C VAL A 255 15.73 -0.95 -10.13
N LEU A 256 16.20 -0.11 -11.05
CA LEU A 256 16.53 -0.50 -12.42
C LEU A 256 17.67 -1.51 -12.45
N GLU A 257 18.71 -1.30 -11.64
CA GLU A 257 19.83 -2.23 -11.49
C GLU A 257 19.36 -3.59 -10.96
N ALA A 258 18.48 -3.61 -9.93
CA ALA A 258 17.92 -4.84 -9.38
C ALA A 258 17.09 -5.60 -10.44
N ILE A 259 16.26 -4.90 -11.24
CA ILE A 259 15.48 -5.52 -12.30
C ILE A 259 16.39 -6.27 -13.27
N GLN A 260 17.49 -5.65 -13.71
CA GLN A 260 18.41 -6.25 -14.66
C GLN A 260 19.28 -7.34 -14.01
N ARG A 261 19.94 -7.05 -12.87
CA ARG A 261 20.90 -7.94 -12.21
C ARG A 261 20.24 -9.19 -11.65
N ASP A 262 19.11 -9.00 -10.96
CA ASP A 262 18.45 -10.08 -10.21
C ASP A 262 17.29 -10.68 -11.00
N ARG A 263 17.12 -10.28 -12.26
CA ARG A 263 16.06 -10.80 -13.16
C ARG A 263 14.67 -10.71 -12.53
N ILE A 264 14.35 -9.56 -11.94
CA ILE A 264 13.04 -9.31 -11.30
C ILE A 264 11.92 -9.58 -12.29
N THR A 265 10.90 -10.32 -11.85
CA THR A 265 9.74 -10.66 -12.67
C THR A 265 8.51 -9.83 -12.32
N ALA A 266 8.39 -9.36 -11.07
CA ALA A 266 7.30 -8.47 -10.67
C ALA A 266 7.71 -7.47 -9.59
N THR A 267 7.00 -6.35 -9.56
CA THR A 267 7.13 -5.33 -8.50
C THR A 267 5.84 -4.51 -8.36
N PHE A 268 5.63 -3.95 -7.15
CA PHE A 268 4.58 -2.96 -6.90
C PHE A 268 5.18 -1.55 -6.92
N LEU A 269 4.57 -0.64 -7.69
CA LEU A 269 5.01 0.75 -7.81
C LEU A 269 3.82 1.70 -7.64
N VAL A 270 4.01 2.82 -6.96
CA VAL A 270 3.03 3.91 -7.03
C VAL A 270 3.30 4.80 -8.24
N PRO A 271 2.28 5.53 -8.76
CA PRO A 271 2.45 6.39 -9.95
C PRO A 271 3.64 7.35 -9.88
N ALA A 272 3.92 7.93 -8.71
CA ALA A 272 5.08 8.79 -8.52
C ALA A 272 6.41 8.04 -8.73
N MET A 273 6.52 6.78 -8.31
CA MET A 273 7.70 5.95 -8.56
C MET A 273 7.86 5.64 -10.06
N ILE A 274 6.76 5.32 -10.74
CA ILE A 274 6.76 5.10 -12.20
C ILE A 274 7.27 6.36 -12.92
N LEU A 275 6.78 7.55 -12.53
CA LEU A 275 7.21 8.82 -13.10
C LEU A 275 8.72 9.02 -12.97
N VAL A 276 9.27 8.78 -11.78
CA VAL A 276 10.70 8.96 -11.50
C VAL A 276 11.54 7.93 -12.26
N LEU A 277 11.13 6.66 -12.30
CA LEU A 277 11.82 5.63 -13.10
C LEU A 277 11.88 5.99 -14.60
N LEU A 278 10.78 6.50 -15.16
CA LEU A 278 10.73 6.94 -16.55
C LEU A 278 11.60 8.18 -16.83
N SER A 279 11.96 8.93 -15.80
CA SER A 279 12.84 10.10 -15.91
C SER A 279 14.33 9.76 -15.86
N GLU A 280 14.68 8.51 -15.52
CA GLU A 280 16.07 8.05 -15.49
C GLU A 280 16.69 8.04 -16.89
N LYS A 281 17.86 8.71 -17.03
CA LYS A 281 18.51 8.91 -18.34
C LYS A 281 18.91 7.61 -19.04
N ASN A 282 19.19 6.57 -18.26
CA ASN A 282 19.66 5.27 -18.74
C ASN A 282 18.56 4.22 -18.85
N ILE A 283 17.29 4.53 -18.61
CA ILE A 283 16.20 3.54 -18.60
C ILE A 283 16.13 2.73 -19.91
N ASN A 284 16.41 3.36 -21.04
CA ASN A 284 16.41 2.69 -22.34
C ASN A 284 17.62 1.75 -22.56
N GLN A 285 18.61 1.78 -21.67
CA GLN A 285 19.81 0.92 -21.71
C GLN A 285 19.69 -0.27 -20.76
N ILE A 286 18.70 -0.27 -19.87
CA ILE A 286 18.45 -1.32 -18.89
C ILE A 286 17.68 -2.47 -19.55
N ASP A 287 18.12 -3.70 -19.31
CA ASP A 287 17.36 -4.88 -19.71
C ASP A 287 16.17 -5.11 -18.78
N LEU A 288 14.99 -4.72 -19.24
CA LEU A 288 13.71 -4.90 -18.55
C LEU A 288 12.98 -6.18 -18.98
N SER A 289 13.61 -7.06 -19.76
CA SER A 289 12.95 -8.22 -20.40
C SER A 289 12.45 -9.28 -19.42
N SER A 290 13.03 -9.34 -18.21
CA SER A 290 12.59 -10.24 -17.15
C SER A 290 11.29 -9.79 -16.48
N LEU A 291 10.97 -8.49 -16.51
CA LEU A 291 9.84 -7.92 -15.79
C LEU A 291 8.51 -8.27 -16.46
N LYS A 292 7.83 -9.28 -15.92
CA LYS A 292 6.55 -9.77 -16.42
C LYS A 292 5.38 -8.89 -15.98
N ARG A 293 5.42 -8.33 -14.75
CA ARG A 293 4.31 -7.58 -14.16
C ARG A 293 4.79 -6.33 -13.41
N VAL A 294 4.10 -5.23 -13.64
CA VAL A 294 4.10 -4.05 -12.76
C VAL A 294 2.71 -3.89 -12.19
N ILE A 295 2.60 -4.12 -10.90
CA ILE A 295 1.38 -3.83 -10.15
C ILE A 295 1.47 -2.37 -9.71
N TYR A 296 0.40 -1.60 -9.90
CA TYR A 296 0.41 -0.21 -9.48
C TYR A 296 -0.92 0.22 -8.86
N GLY A 297 -0.88 1.23 -8.00
CA GLY A 297 -2.08 1.71 -7.31
C GLY A 297 -1.75 2.66 -6.18
N ALA A 298 -2.57 2.66 -5.14
CA ALA A 298 -2.52 3.55 -3.97
C ALA A 298 -2.78 5.04 -4.26
N SER A 299 -2.71 5.48 -5.51
CA SER A 299 -3.11 6.81 -5.97
C SER A 299 -3.52 6.78 -7.45
N PRO A 300 -4.32 7.76 -7.92
CA PRO A 300 -4.63 7.90 -9.34
C PRO A 300 -3.37 8.06 -10.19
N ILE A 301 -3.38 7.50 -11.40
CA ILE A 301 -2.31 7.68 -12.39
C ILE A 301 -2.79 8.57 -13.53
N PRO A 302 -2.06 9.63 -13.90
CA PRO A 302 -2.35 10.39 -15.12
C PRO A 302 -2.25 9.50 -16.36
N ILE A 303 -3.23 9.61 -17.26
CA ILE A 303 -3.32 8.74 -18.45
C ILE A 303 -2.07 8.83 -19.35
N ASP A 304 -1.48 10.00 -19.47
CA ASP A 304 -0.29 10.21 -20.30
C ASP A 304 0.96 9.57 -19.67
N LEU A 305 1.06 9.58 -18.32
CA LEU A 305 2.09 8.85 -17.60
C LEU A 305 1.94 7.34 -17.81
N LEU A 306 0.71 6.80 -17.69
CA LEU A 306 0.43 5.40 -17.92
C LEU A 306 0.80 4.97 -19.36
N LYS A 307 0.40 5.76 -20.38
CA LYS A 307 0.76 5.49 -21.77
C LYS A 307 2.28 5.50 -22.00
N ASN A 308 2.99 6.43 -21.37
CA ASN A 308 4.44 6.46 -21.46
C ASN A 308 5.06 5.22 -20.80
N ALA A 309 4.55 4.80 -19.64
CA ALA A 309 4.99 3.58 -18.97
C ALA A 309 4.77 2.34 -19.84
N LEU A 310 3.59 2.15 -20.41
CA LEU A 310 3.29 1.04 -21.31
C LEU A 310 4.19 1.00 -22.55
N ARG A 311 4.63 2.18 -23.03
CA ARG A 311 5.56 2.27 -24.16
C ARG A 311 6.99 1.88 -23.81
N VAL A 312 7.46 2.21 -22.61
CA VAL A 312 8.83 1.89 -22.15
C VAL A 312 8.90 0.43 -21.70
N PHE A 313 7.96 -0.03 -20.90
CA PHE A 313 7.86 -1.40 -20.39
C PHE A 313 7.09 -2.32 -21.36
N LYS A 314 7.58 -2.43 -22.61
CA LYS A 314 6.84 -3.02 -23.76
C LYS A 314 6.34 -4.45 -23.58
N ARG A 315 7.02 -5.26 -22.75
CA ARG A 315 6.70 -6.69 -22.53
C ARG A 315 6.10 -6.95 -21.17
N THR A 316 5.86 -5.90 -20.39
CA THR A 316 5.39 -5.99 -19.03
C THR A 316 3.88 -5.80 -18.99
N GLY A 317 3.16 -6.71 -18.38
CA GLY A 317 1.75 -6.54 -18.08
C GLY A 317 1.55 -5.59 -16.90
N PHE A 318 0.72 -4.56 -17.07
CA PHE A 318 0.35 -3.65 -16.00
C PHE A 318 -0.94 -4.11 -15.35
N VAL A 319 -0.98 -4.11 -14.03
CA VAL A 319 -2.17 -4.39 -13.22
C VAL A 319 -2.39 -3.22 -12.29
N GLN A 320 -3.46 -2.45 -12.50
CA GLN A 320 -3.86 -1.46 -11.51
C GLN A 320 -4.65 -2.12 -10.41
N VAL A 321 -4.41 -1.73 -9.16
CA VAL A 321 -5.19 -2.19 -8.02
C VAL A 321 -5.69 -1.00 -7.21
N TYR A 322 -6.92 -1.12 -6.71
CA TYR A 322 -7.50 -0.18 -5.76
C TYR A 322 -7.97 -0.91 -4.51
N GLY A 323 -7.78 -0.26 -3.39
CA GLY A 323 -8.24 -0.69 -2.07
C GLY A 323 -7.55 0.12 -0.97
N LEU A 324 -7.79 -0.27 0.26
CA LEU A 324 -7.43 0.43 1.48
C LEU A 324 -6.69 -0.52 2.41
N THR A 325 -6.01 0.00 3.42
CA THR A 325 -5.50 -0.82 4.52
C THR A 325 -6.64 -1.59 5.19
N GLU A 326 -7.79 -0.93 5.34
CA GLU A 326 -9.01 -1.47 5.92
C GLU A 326 -9.64 -2.62 5.13
N THR A 327 -9.24 -2.80 3.85
CA THR A 327 -9.67 -3.91 2.98
C THR A 327 -8.54 -4.90 2.68
N SER A 328 -7.47 -4.87 3.49
CA SER A 328 -6.26 -5.69 3.31
C SER A 328 -5.58 -5.49 1.96
N GLY A 329 -5.78 -4.31 1.34
CA GLY A 329 -5.06 -3.85 0.15
C GLY A 329 -5.90 -3.80 -1.11
N VAL A 330 -6.40 -4.91 -1.63
CA VAL A 330 -6.98 -4.96 -2.99
C VAL A 330 -8.45 -5.37 -2.97
N ILE A 331 -9.32 -4.55 -3.58
CA ILE A 331 -10.74 -4.86 -3.80
C ILE A 331 -11.15 -4.79 -5.27
N THR A 332 -10.44 -4.00 -6.10
CA THR A 332 -10.63 -4.03 -7.56
C THR A 332 -9.30 -4.13 -8.29
N ALA A 333 -9.32 -4.64 -9.51
CA ALA A 333 -8.17 -4.71 -10.39
C ALA A 333 -8.54 -4.36 -11.84
N LEU A 334 -7.66 -3.59 -12.51
CA LEU A 334 -7.67 -3.37 -13.95
C LEU A 334 -6.53 -4.22 -14.54
N LEU A 335 -6.89 -5.16 -15.40
CA LEU A 335 -6.00 -6.21 -15.87
C LEU A 335 -5.15 -5.77 -17.08
N PRO A 336 -4.09 -6.52 -17.44
CA PRO A 336 -3.24 -6.18 -18.59
C PRO A 336 -4.00 -6.08 -19.90
N GLU A 337 -5.01 -6.92 -20.13
CA GLU A 337 -5.85 -6.91 -21.34
C GLU A 337 -6.71 -5.65 -21.43
N ASP A 338 -7.13 -5.06 -20.31
CA ASP A 338 -7.86 -3.78 -20.30
C ASP A 338 -6.96 -2.63 -20.71
N HIS A 339 -5.69 -2.66 -20.28
CA HIS A 339 -4.68 -1.70 -20.72
C HIS A 339 -4.37 -1.83 -22.22
N ALA A 340 -4.40 -3.06 -22.76
CA ALA A 340 -4.13 -3.35 -24.17
C ALA A 340 -5.25 -2.89 -25.11
N ARG A 341 -6.50 -2.80 -24.65
CA ARG A 341 -7.64 -2.34 -25.46
C ARG A 341 -7.51 -0.89 -25.95
N ALA A 342 -6.58 -0.12 -25.39
CA ALA A 342 -6.37 1.29 -25.70
C ALA A 342 -7.63 2.17 -25.52
N ASP A 343 -8.66 1.67 -24.86
CA ASP A 343 -9.84 2.44 -24.49
C ASP A 343 -9.46 3.42 -23.38
N ARG A 344 -9.45 4.70 -23.73
CA ARG A 344 -9.03 5.79 -22.83
C ARG A 344 -9.91 5.87 -21.58
N GLU A 345 -11.19 5.54 -21.69
CA GLU A 345 -12.11 5.61 -20.55
C GLU A 345 -11.85 4.45 -19.58
N VAL A 346 -11.76 3.22 -20.08
CA VAL A 346 -11.45 2.06 -19.23
C VAL A 346 -10.11 2.21 -18.50
N MET A 347 -9.10 2.79 -19.16
CA MET A 347 -7.80 3.07 -18.56
C MET A 347 -7.81 4.09 -17.41
N LYS A 348 -8.90 4.84 -17.23
CA LYS A 348 -9.11 5.75 -16.10
C LYS A 348 -9.78 5.06 -14.91
N SER A 349 -10.33 3.87 -15.12
CA SER A 349 -11.01 3.12 -14.07
C SER A 349 -10.01 2.48 -13.10
N CYS A 350 -10.50 2.11 -11.93
CA CYS A 350 -9.78 1.26 -10.98
C CYS A 350 -10.02 -0.23 -11.23
N GLY A 351 -10.57 -0.59 -12.40
CA GLY A 351 -10.90 -1.96 -12.76
C GLY A 351 -12.21 -2.46 -12.17
N ARG A 352 -12.35 -3.78 -12.11
CA ARG A 352 -13.54 -4.49 -11.60
C ARG A 352 -13.29 -5.10 -10.24
N PRO A 353 -14.35 -5.39 -9.45
CA PRO A 353 -14.22 -6.15 -8.23
C PRO A 353 -13.50 -7.47 -8.48
N ILE A 354 -12.57 -7.81 -7.59
CA ILE A 354 -11.91 -9.11 -7.62
C ILE A 354 -12.80 -10.18 -6.96
N ASP A 355 -12.50 -11.44 -7.19
CA ASP A 355 -13.28 -12.55 -6.63
C ASP A 355 -13.39 -12.46 -5.10
N GLY A 356 -14.61 -12.70 -4.61
CA GLY A 356 -14.94 -12.57 -3.18
C GLY A 356 -15.14 -11.14 -2.69
N VAL A 357 -15.25 -10.15 -3.62
CA VAL A 357 -15.61 -8.77 -3.30
C VAL A 357 -16.93 -8.39 -3.96
N GLU A 358 -17.92 -8.04 -3.16
CA GLU A 358 -19.10 -7.33 -3.64
C GLU A 358 -18.89 -5.82 -3.46
N LEU A 359 -19.10 -5.07 -4.53
CA LEU A 359 -18.92 -3.62 -4.57
C LEU A 359 -20.24 -2.94 -4.91
N ARG A 360 -20.53 -1.84 -4.23
CA ARG A 360 -21.67 -0.95 -4.53
C ARG A 360 -21.25 0.50 -4.46
N VAL A 361 -22.02 1.32 -5.13
CA VAL A 361 -22.02 2.77 -4.94
C VAL A 361 -23.34 3.15 -4.31
N VAL A 362 -23.31 3.91 -3.22
CA VAL A 362 -24.50 4.23 -2.43
C VAL A 362 -24.65 5.74 -2.24
N ASP A 363 -25.88 6.18 -2.06
CA ASP A 363 -26.20 7.55 -1.69
C ASP A 363 -25.96 7.81 -0.18
N ALA A 364 -26.24 9.03 0.28
CA ALA A 364 -26.07 9.42 1.69
C ALA A 364 -26.96 8.62 2.68
N LEU A 365 -28.03 7.98 2.20
CA LEU A 365 -28.92 7.13 3.01
C LEU A 365 -28.51 5.66 2.96
N GLY A 366 -27.49 5.31 2.14
CA GLY A 366 -27.01 3.93 1.96
C GLY A 366 -27.78 3.15 0.89
N ALA A 367 -28.65 3.79 0.10
CA ALA A 367 -29.34 3.14 -0.99
C ALA A 367 -28.40 2.98 -2.21
N PRO A 368 -28.41 1.81 -2.88
CA PRO A 368 -27.60 1.61 -4.09
C PRO A 368 -27.99 2.57 -5.21
N LEU A 369 -26.99 3.15 -5.88
CA LEU A 369 -27.15 4.02 -7.04
C LEU A 369 -27.04 3.22 -8.35
N PRO A 370 -27.74 3.65 -9.41
CA PRO A 370 -27.60 3.06 -10.74
C PRO A 370 -26.20 3.38 -11.34
N PRO A 371 -25.82 2.67 -12.43
CA PRO A 371 -24.57 2.94 -13.12
C PRO A 371 -24.39 4.42 -13.50
N ARG A 372 -23.15 4.91 -13.39
CA ARG A 372 -22.70 6.29 -13.66
C ARG A 372 -23.18 7.34 -12.67
N GLU A 373 -23.99 7.02 -11.71
CA GLU A 373 -24.30 7.94 -10.62
C GLU A 373 -23.21 7.87 -9.53
N VAL A 374 -22.76 9.07 -9.11
CA VAL A 374 -21.67 9.21 -8.16
C VAL A 374 -22.19 9.15 -6.73
N GLY A 375 -21.61 8.28 -5.94
CA GLY A 375 -21.90 8.15 -4.50
C GLY A 375 -20.70 7.59 -3.73
N GLU A 376 -20.93 7.15 -2.50
CA GLU A 376 -19.90 6.49 -1.70
C GLU A 376 -19.67 5.06 -2.19
N VAL A 377 -18.40 4.71 -2.41
CA VAL A 377 -18.01 3.33 -2.71
C VAL A 377 -18.01 2.52 -1.42
N VAL A 378 -18.77 1.42 -1.41
CA VAL A 378 -18.81 0.48 -0.28
C VAL A 378 -18.51 -0.93 -0.77
N CYS A 379 -17.84 -1.72 0.08
CA CYS A 379 -17.53 -3.10 -0.27
C CYS A 379 -17.88 -4.07 0.85
N ARG A 380 -18.28 -5.29 0.44
CA ARG A 380 -18.50 -6.43 1.32
C ARG A 380 -17.53 -7.54 0.93
N THR A 381 -16.69 -7.95 1.86
CA THR A 381 -15.72 -9.01 1.66
C THR A 381 -15.21 -9.54 3.00
N THR A 382 -14.80 -10.80 3.03
CA THR A 382 -14.13 -11.41 4.19
C THR A 382 -12.72 -10.86 4.44
N ARG A 383 -12.22 -10.01 3.54
CA ARG A 383 -10.91 -9.34 3.64
C ARG A 383 -10.96 -8.02 4.40
N ASN A 384 -12.16 -7.55 4.77
CA ASN A 384 -12.29 -6.33 5.56
C ASN A 384 -11.62 -6.51 6.92
N MET A 385 -11.01 -5.43 7.41
CA MET A 385 -10.37 -5.38 8.72
C MET A 385 -11.29 -5.88 9.83
N LYS A 386 -10.71 -6.33 10.93
CA LYS A 386 -11.47 -6.64 12.15
C LYS A 386 -12.08 -5.37 12.79
N GLY A 387 -11.42 -4.23 12.61
CA GLY A 387 -11.82 -2.92 13.13
C GLY A 387 -10.61 -2.07 13.43
N TYR A 388 -10.84 -0.88 13.98
CA TYR A 388 -9.79 -0.01 14.50
C TYR A 388 -9.53 -0.31 15.97
N TRP A 389 -8.26 -0.43 16.35
CA TRP A 389 -7.83 -0.66 17.73
C TRP A 389 -8.32 0.44 18.67
N ASN A 390 -9.04 0.06 19.75
CA ASN A 390 -9.61 0.97 20.76
C ASN A 390 -10.42 2.15 20.18
N ARG A 391 -11.09 1.97 19.01
CA ARG A 391 -11.89 2.99 18.32
C ARG A 391 -13.23 2.41 17.86
N HIS A 392 -14.09 2.07 18.82
CA HIS A 392 -15.39 1.42 18.54
C HIS A 392 -16.30 2.27 17.65
N ASP A 393 -16.40 3.57 17.92
CA ASP A 393 -17.24 4.48 17.14
C ASP A 393 -16.74 4.67 15.70
N ASP A 394 -15.42 4.75 15.52
CA ASP A 394 -14.82 4.83 14.19
C ASP A 394 -15.03 3.52 13.43
N THR A 395 -14.91 2.39 14.12
CA THR A 395 -15.18 1.07 13.53
C THR A 395 -16.64 0.98 13.09
N ALA A 396 -17.59 1.35 13.94
CA ALA A 396 -19.02 1.33 13.63
C ALA A 396 -19.40 2.29 12.48
N ARG A 397 -18.69 3.42 12.33
CA ARG A 397 -18.89 4.32 11.19
C ARG A 397 -18.36 3.76 9.89
N THR A 398 -17.26 3.01 9.95
CA THR A 398 -16.59 2.45 8.75
C THR A 398 -17.16 1.09 8.37
N LEU A 399 -17.48 0.23 9.35
CA LEU A 399 -18.10 -1.08 9.14
C LEU A 399 -19.56 -0.99 9.56
N ARG A 400 -20.49 -0.89 8.59
CA ARG A 400 -21.93 -0.83 8.81
C ARG A 400 -22.55 -2.16 8.36
N GLY A 401 -22.84 -3.03 9.34
CA GLY A 401 -23.17 -4.42 9.07
C GLY A 401 -22.01 -5.13 8.40
N GLU A 402 -22.23 -5.73 7.24
CA GLU A 402 -21.18 -6.41 6.45
C GLU A 402 -20.44 -5.49 5.47
N TRP A 403 -20.85 -4.21 5.37
CA TRP A 403 -20.34 -3.25 4.38
C TRP A 403 -19.28 -2.34 5.00
N LEU A 404 -18.12 -2.29 4.34
CA LEU A 404 -17.10 -1.30 4.63
C LEU A 404 -17.33 -0.06 3.76
N HIS A 405 -17.50 1.08 4.42
CA HIS A 405 -17.59 2.40 3.83
C HIS A 405 -16.20 2.96 3.59
N THR A 406 -15.80 3.10 2.32
CA THR A 406 -14.43 3.48 1.96
C THR A 406 -14.13 4.96 2.19
N GLY A 407 -15.17 5.80 2.22
CA GLY A 407 -15.04 7.24 2.21
C GLY A 407 -14.53 7.79 0.87
N ASP A 408 -14.52 6.98 -0.18
CA ASP A 408 -14.19 7.39 -1.55
C ASP A 408 -15.48 7.61 -2.35
N ALA A 409 -15.55 8.73 -3.09
CA ALA A 409 -16.61 9.01 -4.04
C ALA A 409 -16.26 8.45 -5.41
N GLY A 410 -17.20 7.77 -6.04
CA GLY A 410 -17.01 7.18 -7.35
C GLY A 410 -18.31 6.67 -7.96
N TYR A 411 -18.21 6.01 -9.11
CA TYR A 411 -19.33 5.34 -9.75
C TYR A 411 -18.89 4.01 -10.39
N LEU A 412 -19.83 3.12 -10.61
CA LEU A 412 -19.65 1.94 -11.46
C LEU A 412 -20.25 2.25 -12.84
N ASP A 413 -19.58 1.81 -13.92
CA ASP A 413 -20.20 1.84 -15.24
C ASP A 413 -21.08 0.59 -15.48
N GLU A 414 -21.72 0.52 -16.65
CA GLU A 414 -22.61 -0.58 -17.05
C GLU A 414 -21.87 -1.93 -17.17
N ASN A 415 -20.54 -1.91 -17.29
CA ASN A 415 -19.68 -3.07 -17.38
C ASN A 415 -19.06 -3.46 -16.02
N GLY A 416 -19.39 -2.72 -14.96
CA GLY A 416 -18.88 -2.95 -13.60
C GLY A 416 -17.47 -2.43 -13.34
N TYR A 417 -16.93 -1.55 -14.19
CA TYR A 417 -15.69 -0.85 -13.91
C TYR A 417 -15.93 0.28 -12.90
N LEU A 418 -15.07 0.34 -11.88
CA LEU A 418 -15.08 1.38 -10.86
C LEU A 418 -14.27 2.59 -11.28
N TYR A 419 -14.86 3.76 -11.17
CA TYR A 419 -14.21 5.06 -11.39
C TYR A 419 -14.23 5.85 -10.09
N ILE A 420 -13.06 6.09 -9.50
CA ILE A 420 -12.90 6.91 -8.29
C ILE A 420 -12.72 8.36 -8.71
N HIS A 421 -13.56 9.24 -8.17
CA HIS A 421 -13.43 10.69 -8.37
C HIS A 421 -12.48 11.31 -7.35
N ASP A 422 -12.73 11.12 -6.05
CA ASP A 422 -11.87 11.62 -4.96
C ASP A 422 -12.33 11.04 -3.61
N ARG A 423 -11.67 11.45 -2.52
CA ARG A 423 -12.19 11.28 -1.16
C ARG A 423 -13.42 12.19 -0.95
N ILE A 424 -14.48 11.68 -0.34
CA ILE A 424 -15.67 12.48 0.01
C ILE A 424 -15.27 13.72 0.81
N LYS A 425 -14.34 13.58 1.74
CA LYS A 425 -13.80 14.68 2.57
C LYS A 425 -12.95 15.71 1.82
N ASP A 426 -12.42 15.37 0.64
CA ASP A 426 -11.58 16.25 -0.18
C ASP A 426 -12.38 16.92 -1.30
N MET A 427 -13.61 16.46 -1.56
CA MET A 427 -14.56 17.07 -2.48
C MET A 427 -14.78 18.55 -2.13
N ILE A 428 -14.83 19.39 -3.13
CA ILE A 428 -15.04 20.83 -3.01
C ILE A 428 -16.51 21.11 -3.32
N VAL A 429 -17.22 21.77 -2.42
CA VAL A 429 -18.60 22.20 -2.67
C VAL A 429 -18.61 23.68 -2.99
N SER A 430 -18.70 23.99 -4.28
CA SER A 430 -18.65 25.36 -4.78
C SER A 430 -19.97 25.75 -5.46
N GLY A 431 -20.70 26.66 -4.86
CA GLY A 431 -21.99 27.11 -5.40
C GLY A 431 -23.06 26.03 -5.52
N GLY A 432 -22.97 24.98 -4.68
CA GLY A 432 -23.88 23.83 -4.71
C GLY A 432 -23.44 22.70 -5.63
N GLU A 433 -22.35 22.88 -6.39
CA GLU A 433 -21.78 21.86 -7.27
C GLU A 433 -20.68 21.06 -6.55
N ASN A 434 -20.71 19.75 -6.70
CA ASN A 434 -19.67 18.85 -6.20
C ASN A 434 -18.51 18.80 -7.20
N ILE A 435 -17.36 19.31 -6.80
CA ILE A 435 -16.14 19.35 -7.62
C ILE A 435 -15.11 18.40 -7.02
N TYR A 436 -14.62 17.49 -7.84
CA TYR A 436 -13.64 16.50 -7.45
C TYR A 436 -12.23 16.96 -7.86
N PRO A 437 -11.34 17.25 -6.89
CA PRO A 437 -9.98 17.70 -7.15
C PRO A 437 -9.19 16.84 -8.13
N ALA A 438 -9.31 15.51 -8.03
CA ALA A 438 -8.56 14.58 -8.87
C ALA A 438 -8.87 14.72 -10.37
N GLU A 439 -10.08 15.11 -10.74
CA GLU A 439 -10.46 15.38 -12.14
C GLU A 439 -9.68 16.59 -12.70
N ILE A 440 -9.57 17.63 -11.89
CA ILE A 440 -8.86 18.86 -12.27
C ILE A 440 -7.35 18.60 -12.30
N GLU A 441 -6.83 17.88 -11.30
CA GLU A 441 -5.43 17.47 -11.23
C GLU A 441 -5.04 16.65 -12.47
N SER A 442 -5.85 15.66 -12.85
CA SER A 442 -5.63 14.83 -14.04
C SER A 442 -5.64 15.66 -15.33
N ALA A 443 -6.57 16.60 -15.46
CA ALA A 443 -6.66 17.44 -16.64
C ALA A 443 -5.46 18.39 -16.79
N LEU A 444 -4.99 18.98 -15.67
CA LEU A 444 -3.91 19.96 -15.68
C LEU A 444 -2.50 19.34 -15.65
N PHE A 445 -2.38 18.10 -15.20
CA PHE A 445 -1.08 17.38 -15.22
C PHE A 445 -0.53 17.21 -16.64
N GLY A 446 -1.39 17.21 -17.66
CA GLY A 446 -1.01 17.18 -19.07
C GLY A 446 -0.43 18.49 -19.62
N HIS A 447 -0.40 19.57 -18.83
CA HIS A 447 0.21 20.84 -19.26
C HIS A 447 1.73 20.72 -19.34
N PRO A 448 2.39 21.22 -20.42
CA PRO A 448 3.84 21.07 -20.62
C PRO A 448 4.69 21.54 -19.46
N ASP A 449 4.30 22.62 -18.79
CA ASP A 449 5.08 23.25 -17.72
C ASP A 449 4.79 22.66 -16.33
N VAL A 450 3.76 21.82 -16.18
CA VAL A 450 3.38 21.24 -14.89
C VAL A 450 4.17 19.95 -14.60
N ALA A 451 4.94 19.97 -13.53
CA ALA A 451 5.63 18.78 -13.00
C ALA A 451 4.74 18.01 -12.02
N ASP A 452 4.02 18.74 -11.16
CA ASP A 452 3.14 18.18 -10.14
C ASP A 452 2.01 19.17 -9.82
N ILE A 453 0.87 18.65 -9.32
CA ILE A 453 -0.30 19.48 -9.02
C ILE A 453 -1.13 18.88 -7.89
N ALA A 454 -1.66 19.74 -7.04
CA ALA A 454 -2.73 19.43 -6.09
C ALA A 454 -3.84 20.47 -6.18
N VAL A 455 -5.09 20.03 -6.08
CA VAL A 455 -6.26 20.91 -6.06
C VAL A 455 -6.97 20.80 -4.72
N ILE A 456 -7.31 21.94 -4.15
CA ILE A 456 -7.99 22.05 -2.86
C ILE A 456 -9.14 23.05 -2.90
N GLY A 457 -10.12 22.87 -2.00
CA GLY A 457 -11.12 23.90 -1.70
C GLY A 457 -10.57 24.90 -0.69
N VAL A 458 -10.74 26.18 -0.98
CA VAL A 458 -10.45 27.28 -0.05
C VAL A 458 -11.73 28.06 0.25
N PRO A 459 -11.86 28.72 1.41
CA PRO A 459 -13.04 29.53 1.73
C PRO A 459 -13.31 30.60 0.68
N ASP A 460 -14.58 30.76 0.32
CA ASP A 460 -15.06 31.79 -0.61
C ASP A 460 -16.41 32.32 -0.13
N GLU A 461 -16.53 33.64 -0.01
CA GLU A 461 -17.76 34.30 0.50
C GLU A 461 -18.98 34.08 -0.38
N ARG A 462 -18.78 33.96 -1.71
CA ARG A 462 -19.86 33.83 -2.69
C ARG A 462 -20.27 32.37 -2.93
N TRP A 463 -19.28 31.47 -2.97
CA TRP A 463 -19.48 30.08 -3.42
C TRP A 463 -19.40 29.07 -2.28
N GLY A 464 -19.07 29.51 -1.05
CA GLY A 464 -18.76 28.65 0.10
C GLY A 464 -17.33 28.14 0.02
N GLU A 465 -17.00 27.40 -1.01
CA GLU A 465 -15.62 27.01 -1.36
C GLU A 465 -15.28 27.44 -2.79
N ALA A 466 -14.04 27.83 -3.02
CA ALA A 466 -13.46 28.05 -4.35
C ALA A 466 -12.37 27.03 -4.65
N VAL A 467 -12.27 26.63 -5.92
CA VAL A 467 -11.22 25.73 -6.40
C VAL A 467 -9.89 26.48 -6.48
N LYS A 468 -8.87 25.97 -5.80
CA LYS A 468 -7.48 26.46 -5.87
C LYS A 468 -6.55 25.37 -6.35
N ALA A 469 -5.74 25.65 -7.38
CA ALA A 469 -4.68 24.76 -7.84
C ALA A 469 -3.32 25.16 -7.25
N LEU A 470 -2.59 24.18 -6.70
CA LEU A 470 -1.24 24.31 -6.19
C LEU A 470 -0.31 23.57 -7.14
N VAL A 471 0.56 24.27 -7.83
CA VAL A 471 1.30 23.78 -9.01
C VAL A 471 2.80 23.80 -8.72
N VAL A 472 3.47 22.68 -9.01
CA VAL A 472 4.93 22.58 -9.10
C VAL A 472 5.31 22.61 -10.58
N LEU A 473 6.18 23.54 -10.95
CA LEU A 473 6.62 23.69 -12.34
C LEU A 473 7.77 22.74 -12.67
N ARG A 474 7.87 22.37 -13.93
CA ARG A 474 9.05 21.67 -14.44
C ARG A 474 10.27 22.60 -14.39
N GLN A 475 11.43 22.00 -14.21
CA GLN A 475 12.70 22.74 -14.14
C GLN A 475 12.90 23.60 -15.42
N GLY A 476 13.15 24.87 -15.23
CA GLY A 476 13.37 25.84 -16.31
C GLY A 476 12.11 26.48 -16.88
N CYS A 477 10.92 26.11 -16.44
CA CYS A 477 9.66 26.75 -16.81
C CYS A 477 9.39 28.00 -15.97
N VAL A 478 8.68 28.97 -16.55
CA VAL A 478 8.29 30.23 -15.90
C VAL A 478 6.84 30.12 -15.44
N ALA A 479 6.54 30.68 -14.28
CA ALA A 479 5.19 30.69 -13.71
C ALA A 479 4.21 31.47 -14.60
N ASP A 480 3.30 30.75 -15.28
CA ASP A 480 2.23 31.32 -16.11
C ASP A 480 0.86 30.78 -15.67
N ALA A 481 0.29 31.44 -14.67
CA ALA A 481 -1.05 31.08 -14.20
C ALA A 481 -2.13 31.28 -15.29
N ALA A 482 -1.99 32.28 -16.16
CA ALA A 482 -2.96 32.55 -17.20
C ALA A 482 -2.97 31.45 -18.27
N GLY A 483 -1.80 30.98 -18.69
CA GLY A 483 -1.66 29.86 -19.62
C GLY A 483 -2.23 28.54 -19.07
N ILE A 484 -1.95 28.23 -17.80
CA ILE A 484 -2.51 27.04 -17.14
C ILE A 484 -4.04 27.14 -17.01
N LEU A 485 -4.59 28.30 -16.66
CA LEU A 485 -6.04 28.52 -16.61
C LEU A 485 -6.69 28.45 -18.01
N GLN A 486 -6.01 28.94 -19.05
CA GLN A 486 -6.48 28.78 -20.41
C GLN A 486 -6.52 27.31 -20.82
N TYR A 487 -5.48 26.55 -20.49
CA TYR A 487 -5.44 25.12 -20.72
C TYR A 487 -6.57 24.38 -19.99
N ALA A 488 -6.91 24.82 -18.75
CA ALA A 488 -8.05 24.30 -18.00
C ALA A 488 -9.39 24.57 -18.72
N ARG A 489 -9.59 25.78 -19.25
CA ARG A 489 -10.85 26.17 -19.93
C ARG A 489 -11.15 25.34 -21.17
N GLU A 490 -10.13 24.82 -21.82
CA GLU A 490 -10.28 23.98 -23.00
C GLU A 490 -10.69 22.54 -22.69
N ARG A 491 -10.59 22.13 -21.41
CA ARG A 491 -10.71 20.72 -20.97
C ARG A 491 -11.72 20.47 -19.88
N LEU A 492 -12.12 21.51 -19.14
CA LEU A 492 -12.97 21.41 -17.96
C LEU A 492 -14.20 22.29 -18.08
N ALA A 493 -15.30 21.86 -17.48
CA ALA A 493 -16.49 22.69 -17.33
C ALA A 493 -16.17 23.96 -16.50
N GLY A 494 -16.84 25.06 -16.80
CA GLY A 494 -16.52 26.39 -16.25
C GLY A 494 -16.49 26.45 -14.70
N TYR A 495 -17.36 25.68 -14.02
CA TYR A 495 -17.43 25.66 -12.56
C TYR A 495 -16.25 24.90 -11.93
N LYS A 496 -15.58 23.99 -12.67
CA LYS A 496 -14.41 23.23 -12.25
C LYS A 496 -13.09 23.98 -12.42
N ILE A 497 -13.07 25.08 -13.16
CA ILE A 497 -11.84 25.83 -13.43
C ILE A 497 -11.34 26.46 -12.12
N PRO A 498 -10.05 26.27 -11.77
CA PRO A 498 -9.47 26.91 -10.59
C PRO A 498 -9.68 28.43 -10.61
N LYS A 499 -10.12 28.97 -9.49
CA LYS A 499 -10.25 30.43 -9.31
C LYS A 499 -8.92 31.09 -9.04
N SER A 500 -7.95 30.32 -8.53
CA SER A 500 -6.59 30.78 -8.29
C SER A 500 -5.58 29.64 -8.47
N ILE A 501 -4.36 30.02 -8.88
CA ILE A 501 -3.20 29.14 -8.96
C ILE A 501 -2.13 29.70 -8.01
N GLU A 502 -1.47 28.82 -7.30
CA GLU A 502 -0.29 29.12 -6.50
C GLU A 502 0.84 28.17 -6.89
N PHE A 503 2.04 28.71 -7.04
CA PHE A 503 3.22 27.94 -7.41
C PHE A 503 4.01 27.57 -6.17
N LEU A 504 4.33 26.28 -6.03
CA LEU A 504 5.10 25.73 -4.92
C LEU A 504 6.38 25.08 -5.44
N ALA A 505 7.38 25.02 -4.55
CA ALA A 505 8.61 24.29 -4.86
C ALA A 505 8.39 22.76 -4.85
N ASP A 506 7.51 22.26 -3.95
CA ASP A 506 7.17 20.85 -3.81
C ASP A 506 5.80 20.69 -3.15
N LEU A 507 5.17 19.53 -3.30
CA LEU A 507 3.92 19.16 -2.64
C LEU A 507 4.18 18.24 -1.45
N PRO A 508 3.60 18.54 -0.25
CA PRO A 508 3.74 17.67 0.89
C PRO A 508 3.06 16.32 0.63
N ARG A 509 3.82 15.24 0.81
CA ARG A 509 3.34 13.88 0.58
C ARG A 509 3.47 13.02 1.83
N ASN A 510 2.58 12.04 1.93
CA ASN A 510 2.74 10.96 2.89
C ASN A 510 3.79 9.94 2.39
N PRO A 511 4.22 8.99 3.24
CA PRO A 511 5.21 7.98 2.87
C PRO A 511 4.82 7.06 1.71
N SER A 512 3.52 6.90 1.42
CA SER A 512 3.04 6.17 0.24
C SER A 512 3.01 7.03 -1.03
N GLY A 513 3.55 8.26 -0.98
CA GLY A 513 3.59 9.17 -2.12
C GLY A 513 2.32 10.00 -2.33
N LYS A 514 1.29 9.84 -1.48
CA LYS A 514 0.02 10.56 -1.59
C LYS A 514 0.14 11.99 -1.07
N VAL A 515 -0.35 12.98 -1.84
CA VAL A 515 -0.37 14.39 -1.44
C VAL A 515 -1.20 14.59 -0.16
N LEU A 516 -0.65 15.34 0.78
CA LEU A 516 -1.30 15.69 2.04
C LEU A 516 -2.16 16.95 1.88
N LYS A 517 -3.30 16.84 1.18
CA LYS A 517 -4.23 17.96 0.90
C LYS A 517 -4.66 18.69 2.18
N ARG A 518 -4.77 17.99 3.31
CA ARG A 518 -5.07 18.61 4.60
C ARG A 518 -4.01 19.67 4.98
N LYS A 519 -2.71 19.34 4.88
CA LYS A 519 -1.63 20.32 5.18
C LYS A 519 -1.67 21.53 4.24
N LEU A 520 -2.01 21.29 2.96
CA LEU A 520 -2.15 22.36 1.97
C LEU A 520 -3.33 23.29 2.30
N ARG A 521 -4.42 22.75 2.83
CA ARG A 521 -5.61 23.54 3.19
C ARG A 521 -5.47 24.32 4.49
N GLU A 522 -4.71 23.85 5.47
CA GLU A 522 -4.65 24.40 6.83
C GLU A 522 -4.42 25.90 6.87
N GLN A 523 -3.56 26.45 6.01
CA GLN A 523 -3.26 27.87 5.97
C GLN A 523 -4.46 28.74 5.53
N TYR A 524 -5.35 28.23 4.69
CA TYR A 524 -6.50 28.99 4.16
C TYR A 524 -7.73 28.86 5.06
N TRP A 525 -7.82 27.80 5.87
CA TRP A 525 -8.97 27.53 6.74
C TRP A 525 -8.76 28.01 8.18
N ARG A 526 -7.66 28.69 8.50
CA ARG A 526 -7.44 29.29 9.83
C ARG A 526 -8.53 30.29 10.14
N GLY A 527 -9.35 30.04 11.17
CA GLY A 527 -10.47 30.89 11.58
C GLY A 527 -11.78 30.67 10.83
N HIS A 528 -11.85 29.68 9.96
CA HIS A 528 -13.06 29.28 9.25
C HIS A 528 -13.44 27.83 9.59
N GLU A 529 -14.75 27.56 9.78
CA GLU A 529 -15.25 26.19 9.86
C GLU A 529 -15.61 25.68 8.47
N ARG A 530 -15.06 24.52 8.10
CA ARG A 530 -15.41 23.85 6.85
C ARG A 530 -16.75 23.14 7.03
N ARG A 531 -17.75 23.44 6.19
CA ARG A 531 -19.11 22.88 6.26
C ARG A 531 -19.25 21.51 5.59
N VAL A 532 -18.23 21.02 4.91
CA VAL A 532 -18.22 19.70 4.26
C VAL A 532 -17.39 18.75 5.14
N ASN A 533 -18.06 17.73 5.67
CA ASN A 533 -17.45 16.65 6.44
C ASN A 533 -17.16 15.46 5.54
#